data_ae187b1538d7dc67dfa9ae666d623a59
#
_entry.id   ae187b1538d7dc67dfa9ae666d623a59
#
_cell.length_a   1.000
_cell.length_b   1.000
_cell.length_c   1.000
_cell.angle_alpha   90.00
_cell.angle_beta   90.00
_cell.angle_gamma   90.00
#
_symmetry.space_group_name_H-M   'P 1'
#
loop_
_entity.id
_entity.type
_entity.pdbx_description
1 polymer ?
#
loop_
_entity_poly.entity_id
_entity_poly.type
_entity_poly.pdbx_seq_one_letter_code
_entity_poly.pdbx_strand_id
1 'polypeptide(L)'
;MLRMLIALLFMTTVAKADYNLIVPQKPSGGTSVWSQIVVQEWEKHLGEKINLIYKPGARDQLGPNEFQKELRFDNDTILVSHGGNGISYLMEPVQYDYLDWESIGQMNLNIIVGANKTVKTGKVSIAAGSGMTPEIMAITLLLTGPDQDPIEVFNKNITWVKGMKGSERRLAFMRGDLNTTRENPAAYKKHVMPLIEKGVAYTWFHHGLLDVKSGQHVNDPNFTEPTFETLYQETWGVAPSGDFYDAYKLVKSWRDALQKAFWVNKDNPNKQKLVDALNKMIADPESMANIEKKVGKYEWRTGTNGDEAVKTLKSFITPTALKTLTDFGNQQLGFNTVYKEQLTQ
;
A
#
# COMPACT_ATOMS: atom_id res chain seq x y z
N MET A 1 -60.57 -39.20 -26.13
CA MET A 1 -60.06 -38.53 -24.95
C MET A 1 -58.50 -38.56 -24.97
N LEU A 2 -57.92 -37.48 -25.44
CA LEU A 2 -56.47 -37.36 -25.60
C LEU A 2 -55.93 -36.63 -24.36
N ARG A 3 -55.19 -37.30 -23.50
CA ARG A 3 -54.54 -36.70 -22.32
C ARG A 3 -53.24 -36.07 -22.77
N MET A 4 -53.23 -34.75 -22.79
CA MET A 4 -52.06 -33.94 -23.04
C MET A 4 -51.23 -33.86 -21.75
N LEU A 5 -50.06 -34.52 -21.75
CA LEU A 5 -49.11 -34.47 -20.65
C LEU A 5 -48.26 -33.20 -20.87
N ILE A 6 -48.49 -32.17 -20.05
CA ILE A 6 -47.64 -30.98 -20.00
C ILE A 6 -46.44 -31.32 -19.10
N ALA A 7 -45.27 -31.55 -19.71
CA ALA A 7 -44.00 -31.64 -19.01
C ALA A 7 -43.55 -30.22 -18.63
N LEU A 8 -43.70 -29.87 -17.34
CA LEU A 8 -43.08 -28.67 -16.77
C LEU A 8 -41.57 -28.88 -16.70
N LEU A 9 -40.83 -28.28 -17.63
CA LEU A 9 -39.37 -28.16 -17.51
C LEU A 9 -39.08 -27.15 -16.37
N PHE A 10 -38.77 -27.62 -15.18
CA PHE A 10 -38.13 -26.80 -14.17
C PHE A 10 -36.70 -26.53 -14.64
N MET A 11 -36.47 -25.35 -15.29
CA MET A 11 -35.14 -24.79 -15.38
C MET A 11 -34.71 -24.42 -13.95
N THR A 12 -33.97 -25.28 -13.31
CA THR A 12 -33.20 -24.90 -12.12
C THR A 12 -32.14 -23.92 -12.60
N THR A 13 -32.38 -22.63 -12.45
CA THR A 13 -31.31 -21.64 -12.47
C THR A 13 -30.39 -22.00 -11.30
N VAL A 14 -29.27 -22.64 -11.59
CA VAL A 14 -28.19 -22.76 -10.61
C VAL A 14 -27.85 -21.30 -10.28
N ALA A 15 -28.16 -20.90 -9.05
CA ALA A 15 -27.76 -19.59 -8.56
C ALA A 15 -26.24 -19.52 -8.71
N LYS A 16 -25.78 -18.57 -9.52
CA LYS A 16 -24.37 -18.36 -9.77
C LYS A 16 -23.75 -17.95 -8.41
N ALA A 17 -22.74 -18.65 -7.95
CA ALA A 17 -22.08 -18.30 -6.72
C ALA A 17 -21.53 -16.88 -6.82
N ASP A 18 -21.99 -15.99 -5.96
CA ASP A 18 -21.49 -14.63 -5.84
C ASP A 18 -20.34 -14.63 -4.84
N TYR A 19 -19.27 -13.92 -5.18
CA TYR A 19 -18.18 -13.70 -4.25
C TYR A 19 -18.48 -12.51 -3.34
N ASN A 20 -17.94 -12.55 -2.12
CA ASN A 20 -17.94 -11.44 -1.18
C ASN A 20 -16.55 -10.84 -1.07
N LEU A 21 -16.42 -9.52 -1.21
CA LEU A 21 -15.17 -8.79 -0.99
C LEU A 21 -15.24 -8.00 0.31
N ILE A 22 -14.49 -8.41 1.32
CA ILE A 22 -14.32 -7.66 2.57
C ILE A 22 -13.46 -6.44 2.30
N VAL A 23 -14.00 -5.25 2.55
CA VAL A 23 -13.33 -3.96 2.36
C VAL A 23 -13.16 -3.28 3.72
N PRO A 24 -11.93 -3.05 4.22
CA PRO A 24 -11.68 -2.59 5.60
C PRO A 24 -11.96 -1.10 5.82
N GLN A 25 -12.55 -0.41 4.86
CA GLN A 25 -12.82 1.04 4.93
C GLN A 25 -14.31 1.35 4.73
N LYS A 26 -14.70 2.57 5.12
CA LYS A 26 -16.03 3.12 4.79
C LYS A 26 -16.20 3.23 3.27
N PRO A 27 -17.43 3.21 2.72
CA PRO A 27 -17.65 3.28 1.27
C PRO A 27 -16.94 4.42 0.53
N SER A 28 -16.73 5.57 1.20
CA SER A 28 -16.01 6.73 0.66
C SER A 28 -14.50 6.69 0.87
N GLY A 29 -13.96 5.64 1.49
CA GLY A 29 -12.52 5.48 1.70
C GLY A 29 -11.77 5.19 0.41
N GLY A 30 -10.48 5.53 0.35
CA GLY A 30 -9.68 5.37 -0.87
C GLY A 30 -9.59 3.92 -1.35
N THR A 31 -9.51 2.95 -0.42
CA THR A 31 -9.54 1.52 -0.77
C THR A 31 -10.92 1.09 -1.29
N SER A 32 -11.98 1.58 -0.67
CA SER A 32 -13.35 1.26 -1.09
C SER A 32 -13.67 1.79 -2.48
N VAL A 33 -13.32 3.05 -2.77
CA VAL A 33 -13.50 3.64 -4.11
C VAL A 33 -12.68 2.89 -5.15
N TRP A 34 -11.43 2.55 -4.82
CA TRP A 34 -10.59 1.73 -5.68
C TRP A 34 -11.21 0.35 -5.95
N SER A 35 -11.68 -0.34 -4.90
CA SER A 35 -12.34 -1.65 -5.04
C SER A 35 -13.59 -1.59 -5.90
N GLN A 36 -14.43 -0.57 -5.73
CA GLN A 36 -15.63 -0.36 -6.56
C GLN A 36 -15.28 -0.27 -8.05
N ILE A 37 -14.20 0.44 -8.38
CA ILE A 37 -13.76 0.63 -9.77
C ILE A 37 -13.18 -0.66 -10.34
N VAL A 38 -12.28 -1.32 -9.61
CA VAL A 38 -11.60 -2.53 -10.08
C VAL A 38 -12.57 -3.70 -10.19
N VAL A 39 -13.45 -3.88 -9.20
CA VAL A 39 -14.44 -4.97 -9.20
C VAL A 39 -15.37 -4.87 -10.40
N GLN A 40 -15.83 -3.67 -10.78
CA GLN A 40 -16.69 -3.49 -11.98
C GLN A 40 -16.02 -4.00 -13.26
N GLU A 41 -14.71 -3.79 -13.40
CA GLU A 41 -13.96 -4.29 -14.54
C GLU A 41 -13.66 -5.79 -14.40
N TRP A 42 -13.32 -6.25 -13.19
CA TRP A 42 -13.00 -7.64 -12.91
C TRP A 42 -14.19 -8.59 -13.15
N GLU A 43 -15.41 -8.20 -12.74
CA GLU A 43 -16.64 -8.96 -12.96
C GLU A 43 -16.90 -9.26 -14.45
N LYS A 44 -16.51 -8.37 -15.37
CA LYS A 44 -16.67 -8.59 -16.82
C LYS A 44 -15.90 -9.82 -17.31
N HIS A 45 -14.75 -10.09 -16.69
CA HIS A 45 -13.84 -11.19 -17.02
C HIS A 45 -14.06 -12.43 -16.16
N LEU A 46 -14.56 -12.26 -14.94
CA LEU A 46 -14.93 -13.34 -14.04
C LEU A 46 -16.25 -14.00 -14.45
N GLY A 47 -17.19 -13.20 -14.96
CA GLY A 47 -18.52 -13.62 -15.33
C GLY A 47 -19.43 -13.89 -14.13
N GLU A 48 -19.06 -13.48 -12.93
CA GLU A 48 -19.76 -13.61 -11.63
C GLU A 48 -19.72 -12.29 -10.91
N LYS A 49 -20.64 -12.10 -9.95
CA LYS A 49 -20.72 -10.88 -9.13
C LYS A 49 -19.82 -10.95 -7.92
N ILE A 50 -19.27 -9.80 -7.53
CA ILE A 50 -18.48 -9.61 -6.32
C ILE A 50 -19.16 -8.55 -5.45
N ASN A 51 -19.77 -8.99 -4.34
CA ASN A 51 -20.44 -8.12 -3.39
C ASN A 51 -19.44 -7.43 -2.48
N LEU A 52 -19.46 -6.11 -2.37
CA LEU A 52 -18.58 -5.37 -1.48
C LEU A 52 -19.18 -5.28 -0.09
N ILE A 53 -18.50 -5.86 0.90
CA ILE A 53 -18.87 -5.85 2.31
C ILE A 53 -17.91 -4.94 3.07
N TYR A 54 -18.40 -3.78 3.50
CA TYR A 54 -17.56 -2.79 4.18
C TYR A 54 -17.46 -3.08 5.68
N LYS A 55 -16.23 -3.27 6.17
CA LYS A 55 -15.87 -3.56 7.57
C LYS A 55 -14.90 -2.52 8.12
N PRO A 56 -15.30 -1.24 8.23
CA PRO A 56 -14.44 -0.19 8.77
C PRO A 56 -14.31 -0.33 10.29
N GLY A 57 -13.17 0.05 10.83
CA GLY A 57 -12.94 0.11 12.27
C GLY A 57 -11.52 -0.32 12.67
N ALA A 58 -11.15 -0.03 13.91
CA ALA A 58 -9.84 -0.37 14.48
C ALA A 58 -8.66 0.01 13.56
N ARG A 59 -8.68 1.20 12.98
CA ARG A 59 -7.68 1.66 11.99
C ARG A 59 -7.58 0.73 10.77
N ASP A 60 -8.73 0.32 10.23
CA ASP A 60 -8.88 -0.58 9.08
C ASP A 60 -8.44 -2.03 9.34
N GLN A 61 -8.34 -2.47 10.61
CA GLN A 61 -7.94 -3.83 10.99
C GLN A 61 -9.12 -4.77 11.17
N LEU A 62 -10.35 -4.26 11.35
CA LEU A 62 -11.52 -5.09 11.67
C LEU A 62 -11.78 -6.12 10.57
N GLY A 63 -11.81 -5.69 9.31
CA GLY A 63 -12.04 -6.58 8.17
C GLY A 63 -10.97 -7.69 8.03
N PRO A 64 -9.66 -7.36 8.03
CA PRO A 64 -8.60 -8.37 8.01
C PRO A 64 -8.63 -9.34 9.19
N ASN A 65 -8.92 -8.86 10.41
CA ASN A 65 -9.03 -9.73 11.58
C ASN A 65 -10.23 -10.71 11.47
N GLU A 66 -11.38 -10.23 11.01
CA GLU A 66 -12.56 -11.05 10.76
C GLU A 66 -12.30 -12.09 9.67
N PHE A 67 -11.67 -11.68 8.56
CA PHE A 67 -11.29 -12.58 7.47
C PHE A 67 -10.40 -13.72 7.96
N GLN A 68 -9.39 -13.42 8.80
CA GLN A 68 -8.49 -14.41 9.36
C GLN A 68 -9.18 -15.38 10.32
N LYS A 69 -10.08 -14.89 11.18
CA LYS A 69 -10.61 -15.69 12.29
C LYS A 69 -11.92 -16.38 11.97
N GLU A 70 -12.85 -15.62 11.39
CA GLU A 70 -14.24 -16.05 11.25
C GLU A 70 -14.51 -16.63 9.87
N LEU A 71 -13.80 -16.14 8.85
CA LEU A 71 -14.00 -16.52 7.46
C LEU A 71 -12.90 -17.44 6.91
N ARG A 72 -12.09 -18.01 7.78
CA ARG A 72 -10.91 -18.83 7.40
C ARG A 72 -11.22 -19.98 6.44
N PHE A 73 -12.43 -20.53 6.50
CA PHE A 73 -12.85 -21.66 5.67
C PHE A 73 -13.89 -21.27 4.62
N ASP A 74 -14.15 -19.98 4.46
CA ASP A 74 -15.07 -19.47 3.44
C ASP A 74 -14.31 -19.32 2.12
N ASN A 75 -14.68 -20.15 1.14
CA ASN A 75 -14.04 -20.17 -0.17
C ASN A 75 -14.56 -19.07 -1.12
N ASP A 76 -15.68 -18.45 -0.81
CA ASP A 76 -16.31 -17.44 -1.66
C ASP A 76 -16.03 -16.02 -1.14
N THR A 77 -15.24 -15.89 -0.08
CA THR A 77 -14.84 -14.59 0.47
C THR A 77 -13.42 -14.21 0.05
N ILE A 78 -13.30 -12.99 -0.45
CA ILE A 78 -12.06 -12.30 -0.81
C ILE A 78 -11.85 -11.18 0.20
N LEU A 79 -10.61 -10.91 0.57
CA LEU A 79 -10.25 -9.72 1.33
C LEU A 79 -9.52 -8.74 0.42
N VAL A 80 -9.81 -7.44 0.51
CA VAL A 80 -8.87 -6.41 0.05
C VAL A 80 -8.13 -5.82 1.25
N SER A 81 -6.81 -5.81 1.20
CA SER A 81 -5.98 -5.05 2.12
C SER A 81 -5.36 -3.83 1.45
N HIS A 82 -4.78 -2.95 2.25
CA HIS A 82 -4.02 -1.79 1.76
C HIS A 82 -2.73 -1.60 2.56
N GLY A 83 -1.85 -0.72 2.09
CA GLY A 83 -0.54 -0.50 2.71
C GLY A 83 -0.58 -0.15 4.21
N GLY A 84 -1.67 0.46 4.69
CA GLY A 84 -1.88 0.68 6.12
C GLY A 84 -2.01 -0.62 6.92
N ASN A 85 -2.62 -1.66 6.36
CA ASN A 85 -2.68 -2.97 6.99
C ASN A 85 -1.30 -3.63 7.08
N GLY A 86 -0.44 -3.44 6.07
CA GLY A 86 0.96 -3.89 6.12
C GLY A 86 1.75 -3.20 7.24
N ILE A 87 1.57 -1.90 7.44
CA ILE A 87 2.17 -1.18 8.57
C ILE A 87 1.61 -1.69 9.92
N SER A 88 0.29 -1.87 10.02
CA SER A 88 -0.34 -2.40 11.24
C SER A 88 0.13 -3.81 11.55
N TYR A 89 0.37 -4.65 10.53
CA TYR A 89 0.96 -5.97 10.69
C TYR A 89 2.32 -5.93 11.40
N LEU A 90 3.16 -4.96 11.08
CA LEU A 90 4.46 -4.78 11.72
C LEU A 90 4.37 -4.18 13.14
N MET A 91 3.47 -3.24 13.37
CA MET A 91 3.54 -2.34 14.52
C MET A 91 2.36 -2.45 15.50
N GLU A 92 1.28 -3.14 15.17
CA GLU A 92 0.07 -3.15 15.98
C GLU A 92 -0.37 -4.57 16.34
N PRO A 93 -1.12 -4.78 17.42
CA PRO A 93 -1.59 -6.09 17.83
C PRO A 93 -2.73 -6.57 16.93
N VAL A 94 -2.42 -6.89 15.69
CA VAL A 94 -3.37 -7.47 14.72
C VAL A 94 -3.55 -8.97 14.95
N GLN A 95 -4.65 -9.53 14.43
CA GLN A 95 -5.03 -10.92 14.58
C GLN A 95 -5.00 -11.67 13.24
N TYR A 96 -4.23 -11.18 12.29
CA TYR A 96 -4.04 -11.77 10.97
C TYR A 96 -2.56 -11.94 10.67
N ASP A 97 -2.26 -12.91 9.80
CA ASP A 97 -0.94 -13.12 9.22
C ASP A 97 -1.06 -13.20 7.69
N TYR A 98 -0.25 -12.41 6.99
CA TYR A 98 -0.19 -12.44 5.52
C TYR A 98 0.32 -13.78 4.97
N LEU A 99 1.01 -14.59 5.78
CA LEU A 99 1.48 -15.92 5.38
C LEU A 99 0.38 -17.00 5.40
N ASP A 100 -0.75 -16.70 6.03
CA ASP A 100 -1.94 -17.54 6.04
C ASP A 100 -2.86 -17.28 4.84
N TRP A 101 -2.52 -16.30 4.02
CA TRP A 101 -3.29 -15.89 2.85
C TRP A 101 -2.54 -16.15 1.56
N GLU A 102 -3.28 -16.28 0.48
CA GLU A 102 -2.75 -16.38 -0.87
C GLU A 102 -3.19 -15.20 -1.72
N SER A 103 -2.26 -14.69 -2.50
CA SER A 103 -2.50 -13.52 -3.35
C SER A 103 -3.31 -13.87 -4.60
N ILE A 104 -4.38 -13.13 -4.85
CA ILE A 104 -5.02 -13.06 -6.16
C ILE A 104 -4.29 -12.04 -7.01
N GLY A 105 -4.07 -10.84 -6.45
CA GLY A 105 -3.34 -9.78 -7.12
C GLY A 105 -3.03 -8.61 -6.20
N GLN A 106 -1.94 -7.93 -6.48
CA GLN A 106 -1.40 -6.83 -5.70
C GLN A 106 -0.98 -5.68 -6.60
N MET A 107 -1.15 -4.47 -6.10
CA MET A 107 -0.61 -3.26 -6.72
C MET A 107 0.61 -2.78 -5.94
N ASN A 108 1.74 -2.71 -6.65
CA ASN A 108 2.97 -2.10 -6.18
C ASN A 108 2.87 -0.58 -6.38
N LEU A 109 3.07 0.17 -5.31
CA LEU A 109 2.92 1.62 -5.32
C LEU A 109 4.27 2.32 -5.23
N ASN A 110 4.45 3.31 -6.08
CA ASN A 110 5.49 4.31 -5.91
C ASN A 110 4.91 5.53 -5.20
N ILE A 111 5.57 6.01 -4.14
CA ILE A 111 5.23 7.28 -3.49
C ILE A 111 6.26 8.33 -3.90
N ILE A 112 5.75 9.48 -4.31
CA ILE A 112 6.55 10.62 -4.73
C ILE A 112 6.53 11.67 -3.62
N VAL A 113 7.70 12.17 -3.23
CA VAL A 113 7.87 13.24 -2.25
C VAL A 113 8.14 14.53 -3.00
N GLY A 114 7.22 15.47 -2.86
CA GLY A 114 7.38 16.85 -3.33
C GLY A 114 7.88 17.75 -2.22
N ALA A 115 8.71 18.71 -2.57
CA ALA A 115 9.25 19.71 -1.65
C ALA A 115 9.19 21.11 -2.24
N ASN A 116 9.20 22.13 -1.39
CA ASN A 116 9.44 23.50 -1.78
C ASN A 116 10.87 23.95 -1.43
N LYS A 117 11.26 25.14 -1.90
CA LYS A 117 12.64 25.62 -1.77
C LYS A 117 13.12 25.80 -0.33
N THR A 118 12.21 25.88 0.66
CA THR A 118 12.60 26.09 2.07
C THR A 118 13.20 24.84 2.70
N VAL A 119 13.00 23.65 2.13
CA VAL A 119 13.69 22.41 2.56
C VAL A 119 15.21 22.54 2.50
N LYS A 120 15.74 23.34 1.57
CA LYS A 120 17.18 23.61 1.43
C LYS A 120 17.81 24.28 2.65
N THR A 121 17.03 24.81 3.58
CA THR A 121 17.53 25.33 4.86
C THR A 121 17.87 24.23 5.87
N GLY A 122 17.64 22.97 5.53
CA GLY A 122 17.82 21.82 6.42
C GLY A 122 16.69 21.65 7.44
N LYS A 123 15.61 22.45 7.36
CA LYS A 123 14.43 22.30 8.20
C LYS A 123 13.27 21.73 7.38
N VAL A 124 12.70 20.63 7.82
CA VAL A 124 11.64 19.93 7.11
C VAL A 124 10.38 19.86 7.94
N SER A 125 9.26 20.22 7.36
CA SER A 125 7.94 20.00 7.92
C SER A 125 7.18 19.01 7.06
N ILE A 126 6.73 17.91 7.69
CA ILE A 126 6.00 16.82 7.05
C ILE A 126 4.77 16.45 7.86
N ALA A 127 3.67 16.16 7.20
CA ALA A 127 2.46 15.70 7.87
C ALA A 127 2.10 14.27 7.48
N ALA A 128 1.52 13.57 8.42
CA ALA A 128 1.02 12.20 8.26
C ALA A 128 -0.37 12.04 8.86
N GLY A 129 -1.04 10.95 8.49
CA GLY A 129 -2.25 10.48 9.17
C GLY A 129 -1.94 9.97 10.58
N SER A 130 -2.72 9.01 11.05
CA SER A 130 -2.55 8.44 12.40
C SER A 130 -1.47 7.37 12.52
N GLY A 131 -0.91 6.89 11.40
CA GLY A 131 0.05 5.79 11.38
C GLY A 131 1.45 6.20 10.92
N MET A 132 2.37 5.25 10.97
CA MET A 132 3.74 5.42 10.50
C MET A 132 3.78 5.89 9.05
N THR A 133 4.72 6.79 8.78
CA THR A 133 4.93 7.39 7.45
C THR A 133 6.40 7.19 7.07
N PRO A 134 6.73 6.23 6.20
CA PRO A 134 8.12 5.90 5.85
C PRO A 134 8.92 7.10 5.32
N GLU A 135 8.25 8.07 4.70
CA GLU A 135 8.88 9.29 4.19
C GLU A 135 9.59 10.11 5.28
N ILE A 136 9.11 10.02 6.54
CA ILE A 136 9.79 10.67 7.67
C ILE A 136 11.18 10.06 7.86
N MET A 137 11.28 8.74 7.79
CA MET A 137 12.58 8.04 7.92
C MET A 137 13.49 8.32 6.73
N ALA A 138 12.96 8.31 5.51
CA ALA A 138 13.73 8.65 4.30
C ALA A 138 14.32 10.06 4.38
N ILE A 139 13.50 11.04 4.76
CA ILE A 139 13.94 12.44 4.91
C ILE A 139 14.97 12.56 6.04
N THR A 140 14.75 11.88 7.16
CA THR A 140 15.73 11.84 8.25
C THR A 140 17.07 11.34 7.75
N LEU A 141 17.12 10.21 7.04
CA LEU A 141 18.34 9.66 6.45
C LEU A 141 19.03 10.63 5.47
N LEU A 142 18.27 11.28 4.59
CA LEU A 142 18.81 12.26 3.65
C LEU A 142 19.47 13.46 4.35
N LEU A 143 18.93 13.86 5.51
CA LEU A 143 19.50 14.95 6.31
C LEU A 143 20.67 14.49 7.19
N THR A 144 20.68 13.22 7.58
CA THR A 144 21.68 12.63 8.49
C THR A 144 22.99 12.31 7.76
N GLY A 145 22.90 11.72 6.58
CA GLY A 145 24.07 11.13 5.91
C GLY A 145 24.62 9.92 6.68
N PRO A 146 25.87 9.52 6.38
CA PRO A 146 26.47 8.31 6.95
C PRO A 146 26.99 8.47 8.38
N ASP A 147 27.31 9.70 8.82
CA ASP A 147 28.15 9.96 9.99
C ASP A 147 27.42 10.53 11.22
N GLN A 148 26.14 10.85 11.11
CA GLN A 148 25.36 11.46 12.20
C GLN A 148 24.32 10.49 12.75
N ASP A 149 23.84 10.75 13.98
CA ASP A 149 22.74 10.02 14.58
C ASP A 149 21.39 10.46 13.96
N PRO A 150 20.62 9.55 13.36
CA PRO A 150 19.31 9.87 12.79
C PRO A 150 18.33 10.47 13.79
N ILE A 151 18.38 10.07 15.05
CA ILE A 151 17.47 10.57 16.09
C ILE A 151 17.77 12.01 16.45
N GLU A 152 19.06 12.36 16.59
CA GLU A 152 19.47 13.75 16.83
C GLU A 152 19.08 14.65 15.66
N VAL A 153 19.31 14.21 14.43
CA VAL A 153 18.96 14.96 13.22
C VAL A 153 17.44 15.11 13.09
N PHE A 154 16.67 14.05 13.36
CA PHE A 154 15.20 14.13 13.39
C PHE A 154 14.73 15.19 14.36
N ASN A 155 15.16 15.14 15.63
CA ASN A 155 14.74 16.06 16.68
C ASN A 155 15.11 17.52 16.38
N LYS A 156 16.26 17.72 15.74
CA LYS A 156 16.75 19.06 15.40
C LYS A 156 16.10 19.63 14.14
N ASN A 157 15.82 18.81 13.15
CA ASN A 157 15.56 19.28 11.78
C ASN A 157 14.15 19.01 11.27
N ILE A 158 13.40 18.08 11.89
CA ILE A 158 12.10 17.66 11.36
C ILE A 158 10.96 18.08 12.29
N THR A 159 9.99 18.78 11.72
CA THR A 159 8.71 19.06 12.36
C THR A 159 7.69 18.08 11.80
N TRP A 160 7.17 17.18 12.64
CA TRP A 160 6.17 16.23 12.27
C TRP A 160 4.78 16.63 12.77
N VAL A 161 3.81 16.72 11.83
CA VAL A 161 2.42 17.07 12.14
C VAL A 161 1.54 15.83 11.99
N LYS A 162 0.98 15.36 13.11
CA LYS A 162 0.12 14.17 13.17
C LYS A 162 -1.34 14.49 12.82
N GLY A 163 -2.02 13.56 12.18
CA GLY A 163 -3.47 13.56 12.02
C GLY A 163 -3.99 14.22 10.74
N MET A 164 -3.13 14.75 9.88
CA MET A 164 -3.57 15.34 8.61
C MET A 164 -3.90 14.26 7.56
N LYS A 165 -5.09 14.32 7.01
CA LYS A 165 -5.50 13.54 5.84
C LYS A 165 -4.80 14.05 4.57
N GLY A 166 -4.83 13.24 3.48
CA GLY A 166 -4.15 13.61 2.24
C GLY A 166 -4.57 14.96 1.66
N SER A 167 -5.86 15.30 1.70
CA SER A 167 -6.37 16.61 1.25
C SER A 167 -5.89 17.76 2.12
N GLU A 168 -5.92 17.61 3.43
CA GLU A 168 -5.47 18.64 4.40
C GLU A 168 -3.97 18.89 4.26
N ARG A 169 -3.17 17.82 4.14
CA ARG A 169 -1.72 17.91 3.90
C ARG A 169 -1.41 18.66 2.61
N ARG A 170 -2.11 18.37 1.52
CA ARG A 170 -1.93 19.08 0.24
C ARG A 170 -2.23 20.56 0.36
N LEU A 171 -3.33 20.91 1.03
CA LEU A 171 -3.69 22.32 1.26
C LEU A 171 -2.63 23.03 2.12
N ALA A 172 -2.14 22.38 3.17
CA ALA A 172 -1.07 22.91 4.01
C ALA A 172 0.24 23.13 3.22
N PHE A 173 0.60 22.16 2.35
CA PHE A 173 1.75 22.29 1.47
C PHE A 173 1.57 23.46 0.46
N MET A 174 0.39 23.57 -0.15
CA MET A 174 0.10 24.65 -1.10
C MET A 174 0.13 26.04 -0.47
N ARG A 175 -0.22 26.17 0.81
CA ARG A 175 -0.14 27.44 1.57
C ARG A 175 1.25 27.73 2.13
N GLY A 176 2.17 26.75 2.09
CA GLY A 176 3.50 26.86 2.69
C GLY A 176 3.55 26.56 4.20
N ASP A 177 2.45 26.08 4.80
CA ASP A 177 2.42 25.63 6.20
C ASP A 177 3.30 24.38 6.39
N LEU A 178 3.41 23.55 5.35
CA LEU A 178 4.34 22.45 5.22
C LEU A 178 5.27 22.70 4.05
N ASN A 179 6.51 22.27 4.16
CA ASN A 179 7.47 22.38 3.06
C ASN A 179 7.70 21.08 2.31
N THR A 180 7.05 19.98 2.74
CA THR A 180 7.01 18.71 2.00
C THR A 180 5.60 18.16 1.88
N THR A 181 5.39 17.38 0.83
CA THR A 181 4.19 16.55 0.64
C THR A 181 4.57 15.20 0.09
N ARG A 182 3.69 14.20 0.24
CA ARG A 182 3.86 12.85 -0.31
C ARG A 182 2.59 12.41 -1.01
N GLU A 183 2.72 11.90 -2.21
CA GLU A 183 1.55 11.57 -3.02
C GLU A 183 1.75 10.25 -3.78
N ASN A 184 0.67 9.56 -4.06
CA ASN A 184 0.67 8.53 -5.09
C ASN A 184 0.74 9.18 -6.48
N PRO A 185 1.06 8.43 -7.56
CA PRO A 185 1.25 8.99 -8.89
C PRO A 185 0.08 9.83 -9.40
N ALA A 186 -1.16 9.37 -9.18
CA ALA A 186 -2.35 10.09 -9.64
C ALA A 186 -2.54 11.43 -8.91
N ALA A 187 -2.40 11.43 -7.58
CA ALA A 187 -2.51 12.64 -6.78
C ALA A 187 -1.33 13.58 -7.01
N TYR A 188 -0.13 13.06 -7.21
CA TYR A 188 1.06 13.83 -7.57
C TYR A 188 0.83 14.59 -8.89
N LYS A 189 0.44 13.89 -9.95
CA LYS A 189 0.14 14.50 -11.26
C LYS A 189 -0.92 15.57 -11.16
N LYS A 190 -1.97 15.35 -10.38
CA LYS A 190 -3.10 16.27 -10.26
C LYS A 190 -2.78 17.50 -9.40
N HIS A 191 -1.98 17.37 -8.34
CA HIS A 191 -1.88 18.39 -7.29
C HIS A 191 -0.47 18.96 -7.11
N VAL A 192 0.59 18.20 -7.43
CA VAL A 192 1.97 18.65 -7.23
C VAL A 192 2.60 19.14 -8.52
N MET A 193 2.41 18.45 -9.63
CA MET A 193 2.92 18.85 -10.94
C MET A 193 2.57 20.30 -11.31
N PRO A 194 1.32 20.80 -11.12
CA PRO A 194 1.00 22.19 -11.39
C PRO A 194 1.77 23.21 -10.52
N LEU A 195 2.24 22.80 -9.33
CA LEU A 195 3.08 23.64 -8.48
C LEU A 195 4.53 23.64 -8.96
N ILE A 196 4.98 22.52 -9.51
CA ILE A 196 6.31 22.40 -10.13
C ILE A 196 6.39 23.27 -11.39
N GLU A 197 5.38 23.20 -12.27
CA GLU A 197 5.27 24.04 -13.46
C GLU A 197 5.28 25.55 -13.14
N LYS A 198 4.72 25.94 -11.98
CA LYS A 198 4.79 27.30 -11.45
C LYS A 198 6.12 27.65 -10.75
N GLY A 199 7.06 26.72 -10.64
CA GLY A 199 8.35 26.93 -10.00
C GLY A 199 8.30 27.09 -8.48
N VAL A 200 7.16 26.75 -7.82
CA VAL A 200 6.99 26.85 -6.35
C VAL A 200 7.32 25.56 -5.61
N ALA A 201 7.35 24.43 -6.32
CA ALA A 201 7.71 23.13 -5.80
C ALA A 201 8.69 22.41 -6.74
N TYR A 202 9.25 21.29 -6.27
CA TYR A 202 10.01 20.34 -7.07
C TYR A 202 9.78 18.92 -6.54
N THR A 203 10.03 17.91 -7.38
CA THR A 203 10.10 16.53 -6.91
C THR A 203 11.42 16.36 -6.16
N TRP A 204 11.34 15.88 -4.93
CA TRP A 204 12.56 15.65 -4.16
C TRP A 204 13.12 14.27 -4.44
N PHE A 205 12.30 13.26 -4.29
CA PHE A 205 12.62 11.87 -4.63
C PHE A 205 11.32 11.05 -4.73
N HIS A 206 11.45 9.82 -5.19
CA HIS A 206 10.38 8.82 -5.06
C HIS A 206 10.91 7.52 -4.46
N HIS A 207 10.00 6.66 -4.01
CA HIS A 207 10.38 5.42 -3.33
C HIS A 207 10.86 4.31 -4.30
N GLY A 208 10.56 4.41 -5.59
CA GLY A 208 10.75 3.31 -6.52
C GLY A 208 9.74 2.18 -6.31
N LEU A 209 9.93 1.12 -7.06
CA LEU A 209 9.10 -0.09 -7.02
C LEU A 209 9.92 -1.24 -6.44
N LEU A 210 9.32 -2.07 -5.57
CA LEU A 210 9.99 -3.26 -5.07
C LEU A 210 10.12 -4.29 -6.20
N ASP A 211 11.34 -4.62 -6.60
CA ASP A 211 11.62 -5.82 -7.39
C ASP A 211 11.68 -7.03 -6.45
N VAL A 212 10.73 -7.94 -6.64
CA VAL A 212 10.56 -9.12 -5.78
C VAL A 212 11.74 -10.07 -5.86
N LYS A 213 12.38 -10.17 -7.03
CA LYS A 213 13.48 -11.12 -7.26
C LYS A 213 14.76 -10.69 -6.58
N SER A 214 15.11 -9.43 -6.70
CA SER A 214 16.31 -8.89 -6.08
C SER A 214 16.11 -8.39 -4.65
N GLY A 215 14.86 -8.16 -4.23
CA GLY A 215 14.54 -7.49 -2.97
C GLY A 215 15.00 -6.04 -2.92
N GLN A 216 15.31 -5.43 -4.07
CA GLN A 216 15.73 -4.04 -4.16
C GLN A 216 14.57 -3.14 -4.61
N HIS A 217 14.68 -1.86 -4.29
CA HIS A 217 13.80 -0.86 -4.88
C HIS A 217 14.45 -0.32 -6.15
N VAL A 218 13.76 -0.51 -7.26
CA VAL A 218 14.19 -0.08 -8.58
C VAL A 218 13.44 1.16 -9.02
N ASN A 219 14.00 1.89 -9.99
CA ASN A 219 13.33 3.06 -10.52
C ASN A 219 11.97 2.69 -11.14
N ASP A 220 10.98 3.55 -10.93
CA ASP A 220 9.70 3.48 -11.63
C ASP A 220 9.87 4.14 -13.01
N PRO A 221 9.67 3.40 -14.12
CA PRO A 221 9.89 3.93 -15.46
C PRO A 221 8.98 5.12 -15.83
N ASN A 222 7.96 5.40 -15.04
CA ASN A 222 7.10 6.55 -15.23
C ASN A 222 7.65 7.85 -14.61
N PHE A 223 8.83 7.79 -13.93
CA PHE A 223 9.48 8.93 -13.28
C PHE A 223 10.93 9.05 -13.73
N THR A 224 11.37 10.28 -13.96
CA THR A 224 12.74 10.65 -14.31
C THR A 224 13.56 11.11 -13.12
N GLU A 225 12.88 11.46 -12.05
CA GLU A 225 13.48 11.91 -10.81
C GLU A 225 14.13 10.74 -10.05
N PRO A 226 15.10 10.99 -9.17
CA PRO A 226 15.82 9.92 -8.48
C PRO A 226 14.93 9.18 -7.47
N THR A 227 15.23 7.90 -7.27
CA THR A 227 14.75 7.19 -6.09
C THR A 227 15.42 7.76 -4.84
N PHE A 228 14.86 7.45 -3.65
CA PHE A 228 15.50 7.80 -2.39
C PHE A 228 16.96 7.29 -2.32
N GLU A 229 17.17 6.04 -2.69
CA GLU A 229 18.48 5.39 -2.63
C GLU A 229 19.49 6.06 -3.59
N THR A 230 19.04 6.39 -4.80
CA THR A 230 19.86 7.12 -5.78
C THR A 230 20.22 8.51 -5.26
N LEU A 231 19.21 9.25 -4.78
CA LEU A 231 19.43 10.60 -4.25
C LEU A 231 20.37 10.60 -3.02
N TYR A 232 20.24 9.61 -2.15
CA TYR A 232 21.12 9.48 -0.98
C TYR A 232 22.56 9.25 -1.43
N GLN A 233 22.78 8.33 -2.38
CA GLN A 233 24.11 8.05 -2.92
C GLN A 233 24.71 9.24 -3.67
N GLU A 234 23.91 9.98 -4.44
CA GLU A 234 24.37 11.21 -5.11
C GLU A 234 24.73 12.31 -4.10
N THR A 235 24.01 12.39 -2.98
CA THR A 235 24.23 13.41 -1.95
C THR A 235 25.47 13.11 -1.10
N TRP A 236 25.68 11.84 -0.73
CA TRP A 236 26.66 11.46 0.28
C TRP A 236 27.83 10.61 -0.26
N GLY A 237 27.79 10.21 -1.54
CA GLY A 237 28.82 9.39 -2.16
C GLY A 237 28.80 7.91 -1.78
N VAL A 238 27.88 7.48 -0.90
CA VAL A 238 27.73 6.11 -0.42
C VAL A 238 26.27 5.70 -0.44
N ALA A 239 26.01 4.40 -0.61
CA ALA A 239 24.64 3.86 -0.51
C ALA A 239 24.13 3.93 0.95
N PRO A 240 22.82 4.14 1.17
CA PRO A 240 22.27 4.12 2.53
C PRO A 240 22.41 2.73 3.16
N SER A 241 22.74 2.68 4.45
CA SER A 241 22.94 1.43 5.19
C SER A 241 22.67 1.64 6.69
N GLY A 242 22.73 0.54 7.45
CA GLY A 242 22.57 0.54 8.90
C GLY A 242 21.12 0.36 9.36
N ASP A 243 20.96 0.20 10.67
CA ASP A 243 19.72 -0.23 11.32
C ASP A 243 18.53 0.67 11.01
N PHE A 244 18.76 1.99 10.92
CA PHE A 244 17.69 2.94 10.61
C PHE A 244 17.25 2.86 9.15
N TYR A 245 18.18 2.58 8.22
CA TYR A 245 17.83 2.31 6.82
C TYR A 245 17.09 0.98 6.67
N ASP A 246 17.50 -0.07 7.36
CA ASP A 246 16.81 -1.36 7.34
C ASP A 246 15.37 -1.23 7.89
N ALA A 247 15.17 -0.46 8.94
CA ALA A 247 13.85 -0.14 9.46
C ALA A 247 12.99 0.67 8.46
N TYR A 248 13.59 1.64 7.77
CA TYR A 248 12.94 2.36 6.68
C TYR A 248 12.55 1.41 5.54
N LYS A 249 13.49 0.58 5.07
CA LYS A 249 13.27 -0.41 4.00
C LYS A 249 12.14 -1.37 4.37
N LEU A 250 12.12 -1.85 5.61
CA LEU A 250 11.08 -2.70 6.14
C LEU A 250 9.70 -2.05 6.01
N VAL A 251 9.48 -0.91 6.64
CA VAL A 251 8.14 -0.30 6.70
C VAL A 251 7.67 0.24 5.36
N LYS A 252 8.58 0.78 4.55
CA LYS A 252 8.31 1.23 3.18
C LYS A 252 7.81 0.08 2.32
N SER A 253 8.55 -1.04 2.33
CA SER A 253 8.24 -2.18 1.48
C SER A 253 6.91 -2.81 1.81
N TRP A 254 6.61 -3.03 3.09
CA TRP A 254 5.32 -3.56 3.54
C TRP A 254 4.14 -2.65 3.19
N ARG A 255 4.35 -1.33 3.20
CA ARG A 255 3.29 -0.40 2.78
C ARG A 255 3.10 -0.36 1.27
N ASP A 256 4.19 -0.25 0.52
CA ASP A 256 4.13 0.10 -0.90
C ASP A 256 3.87 -1.13 -1.78
N ALA A 257 4.49 -2.27 -1.49
CA ALA A 257 4.26 -3.50 -2.23
C ALA A 257 2.85 -4.09 -2.04
N LEU A 258 2.20 -3.80 -0.89
CA LEU A 258 0.85 -4.25 -0.55
C LEU A 258 -0.16 -3.10 -0.53
N GLN A 259 0.04 -2.08 -1.35
CA GLN A 259 -0.80 -0.88 -1.30
C GLN A 259 -2.27 -1.14 -1.58
N LYS A 260 -2.58 -2.05 -2.48
CA LYS A 260 -3.88 -2.68 -2.70
C LYS A 260 -3.63 -4.13 -3.05
N ALA A 261 -4.21 -5.04 -2.30
CA ALA A 261 -4.00 -6.44 -2.54
C ALA A 261 -5.27 -7.24 -2.25
N PHE A 262 -5.62 -8.12 -3.17
CA PHE A 262 -6.70 -9.08 -3.03
C PHE A 262 -6.16 -10.41 -2.55
N TRP A 263 -6.81 -10.99 -1.55
CA TRP A 263 -6.41 -12.20 -0.87
C TRP A 263 -7.55 -13.19 -0.78
N VAL A 264 -7.21 -14.45 -0.83
CA VAL A 264 -8.04 -15.57 -0.37
C VAL A 264 -7.33 -16.31 0.76
N ASN A 265 -8.07 -17.10 1.51
CA ASN A 265 -7.49 -17.99 2.49
C ASN A 265 -6.62 -19.06 1.80
N LYS A 266 -5.65 -19.56 2.53
CA LYS A 266 -4.74 -20.59 2.03
C LYS A 266 -5.51 -21.82 1.54
N ASP A 267 -5.03 -22.41 0.46
CA ASP A 267 -5.62 -23.59 -0.20
C ASP A 267 -7.06 -23.34 -0.75
N ASN A 268 -7.40 -22.09 -1.06
CA ASN A 268 -8.71 -21.74 -1.62
C ASN A 268 -8.88 -22.32 -3.04
N PRO A 269 -9.89 -23.17 -3.28
CA PRO A 269 -10.10 -23.82 -4.59
C PRO A 269 -10.44 -22.82 -5.70
N ASN A 270 -10.95 -21.64 -5.37
CA ASN A 270 -11.32 -20.60 -6.33
C ASN A 270 -10.14 -19.69 -6.71
N LYS A 271 -8.97 -19.79 -6.04
CA LYS A 271 -7.81 -18.90 -6.26
C LYS A 271 -7.45 -18.79 -7.74
N GLN A 272 -7.24 -19.93 -8.41
CA GLN A 272 -6.78 -19.91 -9.80
C GLN A 272 -7.79 -19.24 -10.73
N LYS A 273 -9.09 -19.51 -10.57
CA LYS A 273 -10.17 -18.86 -11.33
C LYS A 273 -10.17 -17.34 -11.14
N LEU A 274 -10.02 -16.89 -9.90
CA LEU A 274 -9.96 -15.46 -9.57
C LEU A 274 -8.71 -14.79 -10.16
N VAL A 275 -7.55 -15.44 -10.09
CA VAL A 275 -6.29 -14.99 -10.69
C VAL A 275 -6.42 -14.88 -12.20
N ASP A 276 -6.98 -15.92 -12.87
CA ASP A 276 -7.14 -15.93 -14.32
C ASP A 276 -8.06 -14.81 -14.82
N ALA A 277 -9.17 -14.57 -14.11
CA ALA A 277 -10.08 -13.48 -14.42
C ALA A 277 -9.41 -12.11 -14.22
N LEU A 278 -8.62 -11.94 -13.15
CA LEU A 278 -7.87 -10.72 -12.90
C LEU A 278 -6.80 -10.49 -13.99
N ASN A 279 -6.08 -11.54 -14.41
CA ASN A 279 -5.11 -11.45 -15.50
C ASN A 279 -5.76 -11.05 -16.82
N LYS A 280 -6.95 -11.60 -17.15
CA LYS A 280 -7.72 -11.19 -18.33
C LYS A 280 -8.10 -9.71 -18.27
N MET A 281 -8.55 -9.22 -17.11
CA MET A 281 -8.85 -7.80 -16.90
C MET A 281 -7.61 -6.92 -17.13
N ILE A 282 -6.47 -7.33 -16.58
CA ILE A 282 -5.19 -6.58 -16.72
C ILE A 282 -4.70 -6.58 -18.18
N ALA A 283 -4.96 -7.66 -18.91
CA ALA A 283 -4.60 -7.77 -20.32
C ALA A 283 -5.58 -7.04 -21.26
N ASP A 284 -6.77 -6.64 -20.78
CA ASP A 284 -7.75 -5.90 -21.55
C ASP A 284 -7.48 -4.40 -21.52
N PRO A 285 -7.11 -3.78 -22.67
CA PRO A 285 -6.79 -2.36 -22.73
C PRO A 285 -7.95 -1.43 -22.32
N GLU A 286 -9.21 -1.83 -22.58
CA GLU A 286 -10.37 -1.03 -22.21
C GLU A 286 -10.57 -1.01 -20.69
N SER A 287 -10.54 -2.17 -20.05
CA SER A 287 -10.63 -2.29 -18.59
C SER A 287 -9.51 -1.51 -17.91
N MET A 288 -8.26 -1.65 -18.39
CA MET A 288 -7.13 -0.91 -17.82
C MET A 288 -7.24 0.59 -18.02
N ALA A 289 -7.66 1.06 -19.20
CA ALA A 289 -7.88 2.50 -19.42
C ALA A 289 -8.95 3.08 -18.49
N ASN A 290 -10.03 2.34 -18.24
CA ASN A 290 -11.09 2.73 -17.31
C ASN A 290 -10.57 2.82 -15.85
N ILE A 291 -9.75 1.87 -15.42
CA ILE A 291 -9.12 1.85 -14.09
C ILE A 291 -8.11 3.00 -13.99
N GLU A 292 -7.16 3.09 -14.91
CA GLU A 292 -6.06 4.08 -14.85
C GLU A 292 -6.56 5.52 -14.89
N LYS A 293 -7.61 5.79 -15.65
CA LYS A 293 -8.24 7.13 -15.69
C LYS A 293 -8.76 7.59 -14.33
N LYS A 294 -9.23 6.65 -13.49
CA LYS A 294 -9.88 6.97 -12.20
C LYS A 294 -8.92 6.87 -11.03
N VAL A 295 -8.01 5.91 -11.03
CA VAL A 295 -7.16 5.60 -9.87
C VAL A 295 -5.67 5.72 -10.13
N GLY A 296 -5.25 5.94 -11.38
CA GLY A 296 -3.85 6.03 -11.80
C GLY A 296 -3.28 4.71 -12.27
N LYS A 297 -2.09 4.78 -12.86
CA LYS A 297 -1.35 3.63 -13.38
C LYS A 297 -0.49 3.02 -12.28
N TYR A 298 -0.53 1.70 -12.13
CA TYR A 298 0.22 0.94 -11.14
C TYR A 298 0.76 -0.34 -11.76
N GLU A 299 1.84 -0.86 -11.18
CA GLU A 299 2.33 -2.19 -11.49
C GLU A 299 1.48 -3.24 -10.77
N TRP A 300 1.01 -4.24 -11.53
CA TRP A 300 0.27 -5.37 -10.98
C TRP A 300 1.15 -6.61 -10.84
N ARG A 301 0.93 -7.34 -9.75
CA ARG A 301 1.45 -8.69 -9.51
C ARG A 301 0.28 -9.60 -9.20
N THR A 302 0.23 -10.77 -9.83
CA THR A 302 -0.90 -11.70 -9.67
C THR A 302 -0.42 -13.08 -9.25
N GLY A 303 -1.27 -13.80 -8.53
CA GLY A 303 -1.04 -15.19 -8.14
C GLY A 303 0.32 -15.40 -7.48
N THR A 304 1.11 -16.35 -7.98
CA THR A 304 2.42 -16.74 -7.43
C THR A 304 3.39 -15.57 -7.27
N ASN A 305 3.41 -14.61 -8.20
CA ASN A 305 4.28 -13.44 -8.07
C ASN A 305 3.89 -12.58 -6.86
N GLY A 306 2.61 -12.54 -6.50
CA GLY A 306 2.13 -11.88 -5.30
C GLY A 306 2.52 -12.65 -4.02
N ASP A 307 2.44 -13.98 -4.04
CA ASP A 307 2.87 -14.82 -2.90
C ASP A 307 4.39 -14.69 -2.68
N GLU A 308 5.19 -14.64 -3.74
CA GLU A 308 6.63 -14.40 -3.66
C GLU A 308 6.95 -13.01 -3.09
N ALA A 309 6.15 -11.99 -3.43
CA ALA A 309 6.32 -10.67 -2.84
C ALA A 309 6.18 -10.71 -1.31
N VAL A 310 5.21 -11.45 -0.76
CA VAL A 310 5.04 -11.59 0.70
C VAL A 310 6.26 -12.27 1.34
N LYS A 311 6.81 -13.31 0.69
CA LYS A 311 8.02 -13.98 1.18
C LYS A 311 9.23 -13.03 1.19
N THR A 312 9.40 -12.23 0.14
CA THR A 312 10.44 -11.20 0.08
C THR A 312 10.25 -10.14 1.17
N LEU A 313 9.00 -9.68 1.39
CA LEU A 313 8.69 -8.75 2.46
C LEU A 313 9.02 -9.32 3.84
N LYS A 314 8.72 -10.61 4.07
CA LYS A 314 9.08 -11.25 5.35
C LYS A 314 10.59 -11.26 5.58
N SER A 315 11.41 -11.43 4.56
CA SER A 315 12.87 -11.42 4.72
C SER A 315 13.44 -10.06 5.22
N PHE A 316 12.68 -8.98 5.11
CA PHE A 316 13.07 -7.68 5.67
C PHE A 316 12.77 -7.55 7.17
N ILE A 317 11.96 -8.46 7.74
CA ILE A 317 11.65 -8.45 9.17
C ILE A 317 12.82 -9.08 9.93
N THR A 318 13.82 -8.28 10.24
CA THR A 318 14.89 -8.68 11.16
C THR A 318 14.62 -8.15 12.56
N PRO A 319 15.15 -8.79 13.63
CA PRO A 319 15.00 -8.27 14.99
C PRO A 319 15.42 -6.82 15.12
N THR A 320 16.55 -6.44 14.51
CA THR A 320 17.09 -5.08 14.55
C THR A 320 16.19 -4.09 13.81
N ALA A 321 15.80 -4.37 12.56
CA ALA A 321 14.96 -3.48 11.78
C ALA A 321 13.59 -3.24 12.46
N LEU A 322 12.98 -4.32 12.97
CA LEU A 322 11.69 -4.23 13.64
C LEU A 322 11.80 -3.47 14.98
N LYS A 323 12.87 -3.70 15.73
CA LYS A 323 13.13 -2.97 16.99
C LYS A 323 13.36 -1.48 16.73
N THR A 324 14.22 -1.14 15.77
CA THR A 324 14.50 0.26 15.41
C THR A 324 13.23 0.97 14.94
N LEU A 325 12.39 0.32 14.12
CA LEU A 325 11.10 0.85 13.68
C LEU A 325 10.16 1.11 14.86
N THR A 326 10.07 0.16 15.80
CA THR A 326 9.22 0.27 16.99
C THR A 326 9.68 1.38 17.91
N ASP A 327 10.97 1.45 18.18
CA ASP A 327 11.57 2.45 19.05
C ASP A 327 11.41 3.87 18.47
N PHE A 328 11.70 4.05 17.18
CA PHE A 328 11.49 5.32 16.51
C PHE A 328 10.02 5.75 16.53
N GLY A 329 9.10 4.83 16.24
CA GLY A 329 7.66 5.11 16.33
C GLY A 329 7.21 5.54 17.71
N ASN A 330 7.67 4.87 18.75
CA ASN A 330 7.28 5.16 20.14
C ASN A 330 7.94 6.42 20.68
N GLN A 331 9.24 6.56 20.52
CA GLN A 331 10.02 7.62 21.15
C GLN A 331 9.91 8.95 20.40
N GLN A 332 9.88 8.93 19.07
CA GLN A 332 9.90 10.14 18.26
C GLN A 332 8.52 10.55 17.72
N LEU A 333 7.67 9.57 17.42
CA LEU A 333 6.37 9.84 16.81
C LEU A 333 5.20 9.69 17.78
N GLY A 334 5.47 9.30 19.03
CA GLY A 334 4.46 9.16 20.08
C GLY A 334 3.44 8.08 19.78
N PHE A 335 3.87 6.98 19.13
CA PHE A 335 3.05 5.77 18.99
C PHE A 335 3.10 4.95 20.30
N ASN A 336 2.21 4.00 20.41
CA ASN A 336 2.20 3.02 21.51
C ASN A 336 2.18 1.63 20.86
N THR A 337 3.29 1.30 20.20
CA THR A 337 3.46 0.03 19.50
C THR A 337 4.19 -0.97 20.38
N VAL A 338 3.89 -2.26 20.17
CA VAL A 338 4.55 -3.36 20.89
C VAL A 338 5.52 -4.04 19.91
N TYR A 339 6.74 -4.28 20.37
CA TYR A 339 7.69 -5.08 19.61
C TYR A 339 7.17 -6.50 19.44
N LYS A 340 7.12 -6.99 18.20
CA LYS A 340 6.54 -8.27 17.84
C LYS A 340 7.63 -9.31 17.54
N GLU A 341 8.22 -9.85 18.57
CA GLU A 341 9.29 -10.86 18.46
C GLU A 341 8.88 -12.05 17.55
N GLN A 342 7.62 -12.49 17.62
CA GLN A 342 7.12 -13.60 16.82
C GLN A 342 7.21 -13.37 15.30
N LEU A 343 7.32 -12.14 14.83
CA LEU A 343 7.51 -11.85 13.40
C LEU A 343 8.95 -12.11 12.93
N THR A 344 9.90 -12.23 13.85
CA THR A 344 11.33 -12.42 13.55
C THR A 344 11.75 -13.88 13.59
N GLN A 345 10.82 -14.77 13.92
CA GLN A 345 10.97 -16.23 13.91
C GLN A 345 10.47 -16.79 12.57
#